data_09f6a1641bb69e4f10fea24aecc7cac7
#
_entry.id   09f6a1641bb69e4f10fea24aecc7cac7
#
_cell.length_a   1.000
_cell.length_b   1.000
_cell.length_c   1.000
_cell.angle_alpha   90.00
_cell.angle_beta   90.00
_cell.angle_gamma   90.00
#
_symmetry.space_group_name_H-M   'P 1'
#
loop_
_entity.id
_entity.type
_entity.pdbx_description
1 polymer ?
#
loop_
_entity_poly.entity_id
_entity_poly.type
_entity_poly.pdbx_seq_one_letter_code
_entity_poly.pdbx_strand_id
1 'polypeptide(L)'
;IGVVPYAIIIKNNKDLINEARKSWDFLLSQKLTKKIIFPKSPRITISISKKINTSNSLAKLKKQAMLFDDRDTLNWLIKSEACVAIVPFSLCSKYLKVDPRLSILFPNQGVPLMWHFFLSRSHSYKETLLAWIKSLERKSSVEKLSSQGWYLPFKNNYAQNIYNANGKDILGPSKKCWDNSWSFPILTNSQKLTLEDSWNNSSTP
;
A
#
# COMPACT_ATOMS: atom_id res chain seq x y z
N ILE A 1 11.36 12.34 -2.58
CA ILE A 1 10.51 13.36 -1.92
C ILE A 1 9.84 12.72 -0.73
N GLY A 2 9.29 11.53 -0.89
CA GLY A 2 8.59 10.83 0.17
C GLY A 2 8.28 9.39 -0.16
N VAL A 3 7.78 8.68 0.81
CA VAL A 3 7.39 7.29 0.71
C VAL A 3 5.93 7.13 1.12
N VAL A 4 5.22 6.28 0.40
CA VAL A 4 3.84 5.90 0.70
C VAL A 4 3.80 4.39 0.92
N PRO A 5 3.44 3.91 2.12
CA PRO A 5 3.25 2.49 2.35
C PRO A 5 1.97 2.00 1.66
N TYR A 6 1.98 0.75 1.21
CA TYR A 6 0.73 0.08 0.83
C TYR A 6 -0.04 -0.31 2.09
N ALA A 7 -1.33 -0.05 2.04
CA ALA A 7 -2.25 -0.36 3.13
C ALA A 7 -3.22 -1.48 2.72
N ILE A 8 -3.69 -2.21 3.71
CA ILE A 8 -4.80 -3.14 3.57
C ILE A 8 -6.08 -2.40 3.99
N ILE A 9 -7.07 -2.40 3.12
CA ILE A 9 -8.41 -1.90 3.45
C ILE A 9 -9.35 -3.07 3.56
N ILE A 10 -10.07 -3.13 4.66
CA ILE A 10 -11.10 -4.15 4.91
C ILE A 10 -12.47 -3.47 5.03
N LYS A 11 -13.44 -3.97 4.28
CA LYS A 11 -14.83 -3.51 4.31
C LYS A 11 -15.68 -4.46 5.16
N ASN A 12 -16.39 -3.92 6.16
CA ASN A 12 -17.42 -4.60 6.96
C ASN A 12 -17.02 -5.95 7.59
N ASN A 13 -15.73 -6.20 7.87
CA ASN A 13 -15.31 -7.49 8.41
C ASN A 13 -14.34 -7.32 9.59
N LYS A 14 -14.91 -7.26 10.80
CA LYS A 14 -14.14 -7.09 12.03
C LYS A 14 -13.26 -8.30 12.37
N ASP A 15 -13.66 -9.49 11.99
CA ASP A 15 -12.93 -10.74 12.32
C ASP A 15 -11.59 -10.80 11.61
N LEU A 16 -11.52 -10.32 10.35
CA LEU A 16 -10.28 -10.27 9.57
C LEU A 16 -9.28 -9.23 10.08
N ILE A 17 -9.72 -8.24 10.85
CA ILE A 17 -8.85 -7.13 11.29
C ILE A 17 -7.70 -7.64 12.16
N ASN A 18 -7.96 -8.53 13.08
CA ASN A 18 -6.94 -9.05 14.00
C ASN A 18 -5.91 -9.95 13.29
N GLU A 19 -6.35 -10.74 12.32
CA GLU A 19 -5.48 -11.57 11.49
C GLU A 19 -4.63 -10.71 10.56
N ALA A 20 -5.25 -9.73 9.88
CA ALA A 20 -4.59 -8.82 8.95
C ALA A 20 -3.51 -7.95 9.61
N ARG A 21 -3.66 -7.61 10.90
CA ARG A 21 -2.62 -6.89 11.66
C ARG A 21 -1.37 -7.74 11.90
N LYS A 22 -1.51 -9.05 11.97
CA LYS A 22 -0.40 -9.96 12.28
C LYS A 22 0.44 -10.25 11.04
N SER A 23 -0.20 -10.71 9.98
CA SER A 23 0.50 -11.24 8.80
C SER A 23 -0.31 -11.13 7.52
N TRP A 24 0.36 -11.31 6.38
CA TRP A 24 -0.25 -11.41 5.07
C TRP A 24 -0.97 -12.75 4.82
N ASP A 25 -0.77 -13.76 5.70
CA ASP A 25 -1.36 -15.09 5.54
C ASP A 25 -2.89 -15.07 5.54
N PHE A 26 -3.52 -14.08 6.19
CA PHE A 26 -4.97 -13.89 6.21
C PHE A 26 -5.58 -13.79 4.80
N LEU A 27 -4.81 -13.29 3.82
CA LEU A 27 -5.26 -13.19 2.42
C LEU A 27 -5.59 -14.56 1.81
N LEU A 28 -5.07 -15.65 2.37
CA LEU A 28 -5.35 -17.01 1.91
C LEU A 28 -6.61 -17.63 2.54
N SER A 29 -7.33 -16.88 3.38
CA SER A 29 -8.59 -17.35 3.97
C SER A 29 -9.61 -17.70 2.87
N GLN A 30 -10.26 -18.86 3.00
CA GLN A 30 -11.32 -19.28 2.06
C GLN A 30 -12.47 -18.28 1.96
N LYS A 31 -12.74 -17.54 3.04
CA LYS A 31 -13.76 -16.47 3.07
C LYS A 31 -13.48 -15.34 2.09
N LEU A 32 -12.23 -15.20 1.62
CA LEU A 32 -11.78 -14.15 0.72
C LEU A 32 -11.69 -14.58 -0.75
N THR A 33 -12.10 -15.79 -1.09
CA THR A 33 -12.06 -16.29 -2.47
C THR A 33 -12.85 -15.37 -3.40
N LYS A 34 -12.16 -14.81 -4.43
CA LYS A 34 -12.70 -13.81 -5.38
C LYS A 34 -13.22 -12.52 -4.71
N LYS A 35 -12.65 -12.13 -3.56
CA LYS A 35 -13.08 -10.94 -2.80
C LYS A 35 -11.94 -9.97 -2.50
N ILE A 36 -10.78 -10.15 -3.10
CA ILE A 36 -9.63 -9.28 -2.91
C ILE A 36 -9.35 -8.49 -4.18
N ILE A 37 -9.11 -7.19 -4.05
CA ILE A 37 -8.62 -6.33 -5.11
C ILE A 37 -7.12 -6.11 -4.88
N PHE A 38 -6.32 -6.56 -5.83
CA PHE A 38 -4.87 -6.37 -5.81
C PHE A 38 -4.45 -5.20 -6.71
N PRO A 39 -3.29 -4.58 -6.44
CA PRO A 39 -2.67 -3.65 -7.37
C PRO A 39 -2.44 -4.30 -8.73
N LYS A 40 -2.56 -3.50 -9.80
CA LYS A 40 -2.35 -3.97 -11.18
C LYS A 40 -0.90 -4.45 -11.40
N SER A 41 0.06 -3.88 -10.68
CA SER A 41 1.46 -4.29 -10.77
C SER A 41 1.68 -5.70 -10.20
N PRO A 42 2.05 -6.69 -11.02
CA PRO A 42 2.38 -8.05 -10.55
C PRO A 42 3.45 -8.05 -9.46
N ARG A 43 4.40 -7.13 -9.54
CA ARG A 43 5.53 -6.99 -8.62
C ARG A 43 5.08 -6.85 -7.16
N ILE A 44 4.00 -6.11 -6.91
CA ILE A 44 3.45 -5.93 -5.56
C ILE A 44 2.92 -7.27 -5.04
N THR A 45 2.07 -7.93 -5.81
CA THR A 45 1.47 -9.22 -5.42
C THR A 45 2.52 -10.31 -5.23
N ILE A 46 3.52 -10.39 -6.12
CA ILE A 46 4.67 -11.31 -5.99
C ILE A 46 5.45 -11.00 -4.71
N SER A 47 5.67 -9.73 -4.39
CA SER A 47 6.42 -9.38 -3.17
C SER A 47 5.67 -9.75 -1.89
N ILE A 48 4.35 -9.59 -1.89
CA ILE A 48 3.48 -10.02 -0.79
C ILE A 48 3.48 -11.54 -0.66
N SER A 49 3.41 -12.28 -1.79
CA SER A 49 3.41 -13.74 -1.76
C SER A 49 4.67 -14.32 -1.11
N LYS A 50 5.81 -13.63 -1.23
CA LYS A 50 7.08 -14.01 -0.57
C LYS A 50 7.06 -13.83 0.96
N LYS A 51 6.11 -13.09 1.49
CA LYS A 51 5.92 -12.90 2.94
C LYS A 51 4.94 -13.92 3.54
N ILE A 52 4.24 -14.65 2.71
CA ILE A 52 3.29 -15.69 3.11
C ILE A 52 4.02 -17.01 3.24
N ASN A 53 3.92 -17.62 4.41
CA ASN A 53 4.64 -18.85 4.73
C ASN A 53 3.90 -20.11 4.22
N THR A 54 3.63 -20.16 2.92
CA THR A 54 2.89 -21.28 2.31
C THR A 54 3.44 -21.55 0.90
N SER A 55 3.56 -22.82 0.53
CA SER A 55 3.91 -23.21 -0.84
C SER A 55 2.87 -22.70 -1.84
N ASN A 56 3.31 -22.33 -3.04
CA ASN A 56 2.48 -21.81 -4.12
C ASN A 56 1.61 -20.60 -3.71
N SER A 57 2.12 -19.76 -2.78
CA SER A 57 1.41 -18.60 -2.24
C SER A 57 0.94 -17.64 -3.34
N LEU A 58 1.72 -17.43 -4.40
CA LEU A 58 1.35 -16.55 -5.51
C LEU A 58 0.12 -17.07 -6.27
N ALA A 59 0.10 -18.35 -6.62
CA ALA A 59 -1.06 -18.96 -7.28
C ALA A 59 -2.31 -18.89 -6.38
N LYS A 60 -2.14 -19.15 -5.09
CA LYS A 60 -3.23 -19.02 -4.11
C LYS A 60 -3.75 -17.58 -4.02
N LEU A 61 -2.87 -16.57 -3.98
CA LEU A 61 -3.29 -15.16 -3.98
C LEU A 61 -4.05 -14.79 -5.27
N LYS A 62 -3.61 -15.28 -6.41
CA LYS A 62 -4.33 -15.06 -7.69
C LYS A 62 -5.74 -15.64 -7.65
N LYS A 63 -5.94 -16.80 -7.01
CA LYS A 63 -7.29 -17.37 -6.79
C LYS A 63 -8.19 -16.48 -5.93
N GLN A 64 -7.61 -15.78 -4.97
CA GLN A 64 -8.35 -14.86 -4.08
C GLN A 64 -8.71 -13.55 -4.79
N ALA A 65 -8.01 -13.21 -5.89
CA ALA A 65 -8.24 -11.98 -6.60
C ALA A 65 -9.64 -11.95 -7.24
N MET A 66 -10.39 -10.88 -6.98
CA MET A 66 -11.54 -10.48 -7.74
C MET A 66 -11.09 -9.79 -9.02
N LEU A 67 -10.17 -8.83 -8.87
CA LEU A 67 -9.57 -8.09 -9.99
C LEU A 67 -8.22 -7.47 -9.57
N PHE A 68 -7.48 -6.98 -10.57
CA PHE A 68 -6.24 -6.23 -10.40
C PHE A 68 -6.46 -4.82 -10.97
N ASP A 69 -6.42 -3.81 -10.08
CA ASP A 69 -6.71 -2.43 -10.45
C ASP A 69 -5.93 -1.43 -9.58
N ASP A 70 -5.58 -0.27 -10.19
CA ASP A 70 -4.90 0.83 -9.48
C ASP A 70 -5.71 2.14 -9.52
N ARG A 71 -6.72 2.24 -10.40
CA ARG A 71 -7.44 3.50 -10.66
C ARG A 71 -8.70 3.65 -9.82
N ASP A 72 -9.54 2.62 -9.86
CA ASP A 72 -10.88 2.64 -9.28
C ASP A 72 -11.05 1.65 -8.13
N THR A 73 -9.94 1.16 -7.57
CA THR A 73 -9.88 0.12 -6.53
C THR A 73 -10.89 0.37 -5.39
N LEU A 74 -10.98 1.61 -4.91
CA LEU A 74 -11.87 1.94 -3.78
C LEU A 74 -13.34 1.98 -4.20
N ASN A 75 -13.65 2.44 -5.41
CA ASN A 75 -15.00 2.37 -5.94
C ASN A 75 -15.45 0.92 -6.10
N TRP A 76 -14.56 0.07 -6.62
CA TRP A 76 -14.81 -1.38 -6.69
C TRP A 76 -15.03 -1.97 -5.29
N LEU A 77 -14.17 -1.67 -4.33
CA LEU A 77 -14.31 -2.18 -2.95
C LEU A 77 -15.67 -1.78 -2.36
N ILE A 78 -16.11 -0.54 -2.55
CA ILE A 78 -17.35 -0.04 -1.97
C ILE A 78 -18.59 -0.64 -2.66
N LYS A 79 -18.56 -0.76 -4.00
CA LYS A 79 -19.75 -1.10 -4.81
C LYS A 79 -19.87 -2.59 -5.15
N SER A 80 -18.86 -3.41 -4.91
CA SER A 80 -18.85 -4.83 -5.26
C SER A 80 -18.84 -5.75 -4.04
N GLU A 81 -18.76 -7.05 -4.29
CA GLU A 81 -18.60 -8.12 -3.28
C GLU A 81 -17.18 -8.18 -2.68
N ALA A 82 -16.25 -7.35 -3.17
CA ALA A 82 -14.92 -7.28 -2.61
C ALA A 82 -14.96 -6.89 -1.13
N CYS A 83 -14.15 -7.56 -0.31
CA CYS A 83 -14.03 -7.30 1.12
C CYS A 83 -12.70 -6.70 1.50
N VAL A 84 -11.65 -6.91 0.67
CA VAL A 84 -10.28 -6.47 0.93
C VAL A 84 -9.72 -5.79 -0.31
N ALA A 85 -8.97 -4.71 -0.11
CA ALA A 85 -8.17 -4.07 -1.15
C ALA A 85 -6.77 -3.76 -0.64
N ILE A 86 -5.78 -3.83 -1.51
CA ILE A 86 -4.39 -3.45 -1.24
C ILE A 86 -4.07 -2.24 -2.10
N VAL A 87 -3.83 -1.10 -1.47
CA VAL A 87 -3.65 0.18 -2.16
C VAL A 87 -2.59 1.05 -1.49
N PRO A 88 -1.95 1.98 -2.20
CA PRO A 88 -1.16 3.02 -1.56
C PRO A 88 -1.99 3.81 -0.54
N PHE A 89 -1.43 4.03 0.65
CA PHE A 89 -2.14 4.70 1.75
C PHE A 89 -2.65 6.10 1.38
N SER A 90 -1.90 6.81 0.56
CA SER A 90 -2.31 8.14 0.08
C SER A 90 -3.61 8.15 -0.73
N LEU A 91 -3.97 7.05 -1.38
CA LEU A 91 -5.21 6.97 -2.15
C LEU A 91 -6.43 6.75 -1.26
N CYS A 92 -6.27 6.12 -0.10
CA CYS A 92 -7.38 5.72 0.75
C CYS A 92 -7.68 6.68 1.90
N SER A 93 -6.75 7.57 2.27
CA SER A 93 -6.89 8.47 3.41
C SER A 93 -8.15 9.34 3.36
N LYS A 94 -8.60 9.72 2.17
CA LYS A 94 -9.82 10.51 1.97
C LYS A 94 -11.09 9.72 2.31
N TYR A 95 -11.16 8.46 1.89
CA TYR A 95 -12.36 7.63 2.02
C TYR A 95 -12.61 7.20 3.45
N LEU A 96 -11.57 7.05 4.24
CA LEU A 96 -11.68 6.68 5.65
C LEU A 96 -12.39 7.72 6.50
N LYS A 97 -12.27 8.98 6.12
CA LYS A 97 -12.95 10.09 6.79
C LYS A 97 -14.46 10.07 6.53
N VAL A 98 -14.89 9.41 5.48
CA VAL A 98 -16.26 9.48 4.97
C VAL A 98 -17.00 8.16 5.15
N ASP A 99 -16.35 7.01 5.05
CA ASP A 99 -17.01 5.70 5.10
C ASP A 99 -16.60 4.90 6.34
N PRO A 100 -17.49 4.80 7.36
CA PRO A 100 -17.21 4.08 8.61
C PRO A 100 -17.11 2.57 8.44
N ARG A 101 -17.51 2.02 7.28
CA ARG A 101 -17.39 0.59 6.97
C ARG A 101 -15.96 0.17 6.65
N LEU A 102 -15.07 1.13 6.35
CA LEU A 102 -13.72 0.85 5.94
C LEU A 102 -12.77 0.88 7.14
N SER A 103 -11.91 -0.12 7.23
CA SER A 103 -10.81 -0.19 8.19
C SER A 103 -9.48 -0.27 7.46
N ILE A 104 -8.50 0.55 7.87
CA ILE A 104 -7.13 0.46 7.35
C ILE A 104 -6.24 -0.29 8.31
N LEU A 105 -5.32 -1.06 7.74
CA LEU A 105 -4.41 -1.91 8.48
C LEU A 105 -3.04 -1.96 7.80
N PHE A 106 -2.03 -2.15 8.66
CA PHE A 106 -0.66 -2.39 8.27
C PHE A 106 -0.15 -3.62 9.05
N PRO A 107 0.16 -4.73 8.36
CA PRO A 107 0.60 -5.95 9.04
C PRO A 107 1.98 -5.78 9.68
N ASN A 108 2.20 -6.45 10.81
CA ASN A 108 3.49 -6.43 11.51
C ASN A 108 4.63 -7.04 10.69
N GLN A 109 4.32 -7.82 9.66
CA GLN A 109 5.29 -8.35 8.69
C GLN A 109 5.85 -7.30 7.73
N GLY A 110 5.40 -6.04 7.84
CA GLY A 110 5.77 -4.97 6.93
C GLY A 110 4.89 -4.88 5.69
N VAL A 111 5.11 -3.83 4.92
CA VAL A 111 4.36 -3.51 3.70
C VAL A 111 5.28 -3.10 2.57
N PRO A 112 4.85 -3.26 1.31
CA PRO A 112 5.56 -2.66 0.17
C PRO A 112 5.57 -1.13 0.31
N LEU A 113 6.68 -0.51 -0.06
CA LEU A 113 6.85 0.94 -0.04
C LEU A 113 6.91 1.49 -1.46
N MET A 114 6.09 2.50 -1.74
CA MET A 114 6.10 3.24 -2.99
C MET A 114 6.87 4.55 -2.77
N TRP A 115 8.00 4.70 -3.46
CA TRP A 115 8.84 5.88 -3.41
C TRP A 115 8.46 6.87 -4.49
N HIS A 116 8.43 8.13 -4.15
CA HIS A 116 8.22 9.24 -5.06
C HIS A 116 9.47 10.11 -5.14
N PHE A 117 9.96 10.36 -6.34
CA PHE A 117 11.16 11.11 -6.62
C PHE A 117 10.85 12.30 -7.54
N PHE A 118 11.58 13.37 -7.38
CA PHE A 118 11.69 14.40 -8.40
C PHE A 118 12.83 14.06 -9.34
N LEU A 119 12.56 14.16 -10.63
CA LEU A 119 13.56 14.01 -11.68
C LEU A 119 13.67 15.34 -12.40
N SER A 120 14.89 15.90 -12.45
CA SER A 120 15.21 17.07 -13.25
C SER A 120 15.98 16.65 -14.50
N ARG A 121 15.57 17.17 -15.65
CA ARG A 121 16.20 16.88 -16.94
C ARG A 121 17.48 17.68 -17.16
N SER A 122 17.66 18.80 -16.46
CA SER A 122 18.78 19.72 -16.66
C SER A 122 19.28 20.28 -15.34
N HIS A 123 20.58 20.52 -15.27
CA HIS A 123 21.22 21.26 -14.17
C HIS A 123 20.78 22.74 -14.09
N SER A 124 20.26 23.31 -15.20
CA SER A 124 19.85 24.71 -15.29
C SER A 124 18.73 25.12 -14.34
N TYR A 125 17.96 24.16 -13.80
CA TYR A 125 16.82 24.43 -12.89
C TYR A 125 17.14 24.16 -11.42
N LYS A 126 18.40 24.04 -11.04
CA LYS A 126 18.83 23.69 -9.69
C LYS A 126 18.26 24.64 -8.63
N GLU A 127 18.29 25.94 -8.87
CA GLU A 127 17.79 26.93 -7.91
C GLU A 127 16.28 26.87 -7.74
N THR A 128 15.55 26.77 -8.85
CA THR A 128 14.09 26.61 -8.83
C THR A 128 13.68 25.34 -8.11
N LEU A 129 14.39 24.23 -8.37
CA LEU A 129 14.15 22.95 -7.71
C LEU A 129 14.42 23.03 -6.20
N LEU A 130 15.52 23.68 -5.80
CA LEU A 130 15.86 23.89 -4.38
C LEU A 130 14.84 24.78 -3.67
N ALA A 131 14.37 25.85 -4.32
CA ALA A 131 13.32 26.71 -3.78
C ALA A 131 12.02 25.93 -3.57
N TRP A 132 11.70 25.06 -4.52
CA TRP A 132 10.51 24.20 -4.41
C TRP A 132 10.65 23.16 -3.30
N ILE A 133 11.80 22.46 -3.18
CA ILE A 133 12.10 21.54 -2.09
C ILE A 133 11.97 22.25 -0.74
N LYS A 134 12.57 23.45 -0.58
CA LYS A 134 12.42 24.26 0.63
C LYS A 134 10.96 24.61 0.94
N SER A 135 10.13 24.79 -0.07
CA SER A 135 8.69 25.03 0.14
C SER A 135 7.95 23.79 0.69
N LEU A 136 8.40 22.58 0.33
CA LEU A 136 7.86 21.32 0.86
C LEU A 136 8.26 21.08 2.32
N GLU A 137 9.40 21.63 2.77
CA GLU A 137 9.87 21.52 4.15
C GLU A 137 9.09 22.41 5.12
N ARG A 138 8.25 23.33 4.60
CA ARG A 138 7.40 24.16 5.44
C ARG A 138 6.43 23.30 6.23
N LYS A 139 6.23 23.62 7.50
CA LYS A 139 5.35 22.89 8.42
C LYS A 139 3.97 22.61 7.81
N SER A 140 3.33 23.60 7.20
CA SER A 140 2.01 23.46 6.56
C SER A 140 1.99 22.47 5.40
N SER A 141 3.06 22.42 4.58
CA SER A 141 3.19 21.48 3.48
C SER A 141 3.41 20.06 4.01
N VAL A 142 4.27 19.90 5.01
CA VAL A 142 4.54 18.63 5.68
C VAL A 142 3.26 18.08 6.30
N GLU A 143 2.54 18.87 7.06
CA GLU A 143 1.27 18.48 7.70
C GLU A 143 0.23 18.05 6.65
N LYS A 144 0.10 18.81 5.56
CA LYS A 144 -0.82 18.49 4.46
C LYS A 144 -0.48 17.17 3.80
N LEU A 145 0.77 16.93 3.45
CA LEU A 145 1.23 15.69 2.82
C LEU A 145 1.09 14.51 3.80
N SER A 146 1.47 14.72 5.06
CA SER A 146 1.33 13.71 6.10
C SER A 146 -0.14 13.30 6.31
N SER A 147 -1.06 14.27 6.35
CA SER A 147 -2.50 14.00 6.47
C SER A 147 -3.08 13.25 5.26
N GLN A 148 -2.35 13.21 4.16
CA GLN A 148 -2.68 12.44 2.96
C GLN A 148 -1.96 11.07 2.90
N GLY A 149 -1.28 10.65 3.97
CA GLY A 149 -0.61 9.35 4.04
C GLY A 149 0.80 9.30 3.43
N TRP A 150 1.42 10.47 3.23
CA TRP A 150 2.82 10.57 2.79
C TRP A 150 3.76 10.61 3.99
N TYR A 151 4.86 9.87 3.92
CA TYR A 151 5.94 9.93 4.88
C TYR A 151 7.14 10.60 4.24
N LEU A 152 7.53 11.75 4.81
CA LEU A 152 8.59 12.59 4.29
C LEU A 152 9.91 12.27 5.01
N PRO A 153 11.06 12.34 4.34
CA PRO A 153 12.36 12.06 4.92
C PRO A 153 12.86 13.18 5.85
N PHE A 154 12.09 14.23 6.01
CA PHE A 154 12.44 15.38 6.85
C PHE A 154 12.20 15.07 8.32
N LYS A 155 13.12 15.49 9.18
CA LYS A 155 13.27 15.11 10.58
C LYS A 155 12.12 15.43 11.54
N ASN A 156 11.00 15.91 11.10
CA ASN A 156 9.94 16.30 12.00
C ASN A 156 8.95 15.15 12.18
N ASN A 157 9.00 14.55 13.37
CA ASN A 157 8.01 13.62 13.90
C ASN A 157 6.62 14.28 14.05
N TYR A 158 6.08 14.85 12.98
CA TYR A 158 4.69 15.23 12.98
C TYR A 158 3.90 13.91 12.99
N ALA A 159 3.38 13.59 14.17
CA ALA A 159 2.43 12.50 14.32
C ALA A 159 1.33 12.70 13.28
N GLN A 160 1.14 11.72 12.42
CA GLN A 160 0.11 11.76 11.41
C GLN A 160 -1.23 11.46 12.08
N ASN A 161 -1.89 12.50 12.59
CA ASN A 161 -3.26 12.36 13.07
C ASN A 161 -4.19 12.35 11.87
N ILE A 162 -4.35 11.17 11.28
CA ILE A 162 -5.39 10.92 10.30
C ILE A 162 -6.57 10.31 11.06
N TYR A 163 -7.70 11.01 11.04
CA TYR A 163 -8.93 10.56 11.69
C TYR A 163 -9.79 9.78 10.72
N ASN A 164 -10.37 8.68 11.18
CA ASN A 164 -11.43 7.99 10.44
C ASN A 164 -12.79 8.66 10.64
N ALA A 165 -13.83 8.17 9.93
CA ALA A 165 -15.18 8.68 10.03
C ALA A 165 -15.78 8.63 11.46
N ASN A 166 -15.22 7.80 12.35
CA ASN A 166 -15.62 7.67 13.75
C ASN A 166 -14.80 8.57 14.70
N GLY A 167 -14.01 9.52 14.17
CA GLY A 167 -13.18 10.42 14.97
C GLY A 167 -11.97 9.75 15.65
N LYS A 168 -11.65 8.49 15.34
CA LYS A 168 -10.49 7.80 15.87
C LYS A 168 -9.26 8.06 15.00
N ASP A 169 -8.13 8.25 15.64
CA ASP A 169 -6.84 8.36 14.96
C ASP A 169 -6.58 7.12 14.11
N ILE A 170 -6.30 7.32 12.84
CA ILE A 170 -5.74 6.29 12.00
C ILE A 170 -4.24 6.33 12.25
N LEU A 171 -3.79 5.41 13.06
CA LEU A 171 -2.37 5.22 13.27
C LEU A 171 -1.76 4.70 11.96
N GLY A 172 -0.71 5.35 11.50
CA GLY A 172 0.14 4.85 10.42
C GLY A 172 0.77 3.50 10.78
N PRO A 173 1.65 2.96 9.93
CA PRO A 173 2.36 1.73 10.23
C PRO A 173 3.08 1.81 11.57
N SER A 174 2.96 0.77 12.40
CA SER A 174 3.71 0.65 13.66
C SER A 174 5.22 0.62 13.38
N LYS A 175 6.05 0.89 14.40
CA LYS A 175 7.50 0.73 14.27
C LYS A 175 7.86 -0.66 13.73
N LYS A 176 7.26 -1.72 14.27
CA LYS A 176 7.48 -3.10 13.82
C LYS A 176 7.10 -3.30 12.34
N CYS A 177 6.02 -2.68 11.89
CA CYS A 177 5.66 -2.70 10.48
C CYS A 177 6.71 -1.98 9.63
N TRP A 178 7.17 -0.79 10.03
CA TRP A 178 8.19 -0.04 9.32
C TRP A 178 9.51 -0.81 9.20
N ASP A 179 10.00 -1.38 10.29
CA ASP A 179 11.25 -2.13 10.34
C ASP A 179 11.23 -3.35 9.40
N ASN A 180 10.05 -3.92 9.16
CA ASN A 180 9.84 -5.07 8.28
C ASN A 180 9.38 -4.69 6.86
N SER A 181 9.13 -3.41 6.58
CA SER A 181 8.68 -2.95 5.27
C SER A 181 9.81 -2.99 4.25
N TRP A 182 9.46 -3.09 2.97
CA TRP A 182 10.43 -3.27 1.90
C TRP A 182 10.19 -2.36 0.71
N SER A 183 11.30 -1.98 0.09
CA SER A 183 11.35 -1.22 -1.15
C SER A 183 11.68 -2.13 -2.33
N PHE A 184 11.44 -1.64 -3.52
CA PHE A 184 11.71 -2.38 -4.75
C PHE A 184 13.00 -1.84 -5.40
N PRO A 185 14.03 -2.69 -5.60
CA PRO A 185 15.21 -2.29 -6.33
C PRO A 185 14.88 -2.04 -7.81
N ILE A 186 15.73 -1.31 -8.49
CA ILE A 186 15.68 -1.20 -9.96
C ILE A 186 15.99 -2.59 -10.52
N LEU A 187 15.14 -3.06 -11.44
CA LEU A 187 15.30 -4.38 -12.06
C LEU A 187 16.11 -4.27 -13.34
N THR A 188 17.01 -5.23 -13.54
CA THR A 188 17.61 -5.49 -14.84
C THR A 188 16.59 -6.10 -15.80
N ASN A 189 16.88 -6.13 -17.09
CA ASN A 189 15.97 -6.73 -18.07
C ASN A 189 15.74 -8.21 -17.81
N SER A 190 16.77 -8.97 -17.44
CA SER A 190 16.63 -10.37 -17.07
C SER A 190 15.73 -10.59 -15.85
N GLN A 191 15.88 -9.76 -14.82
CA GLN A 191 15.00 -9.81 -13.64
C GLN A 191 13.54 -9.47 -13.95
N LYS A 192 13.29 -8.55 -14.91
CA LYS A 192 11.93 -8.26 -15.37
C LYS A 192 11.31 -9.48 -16.03
N LEU A 193 12.04 -10.13 -16.93
CA LEU A 193 11.57 -11.36 -17.59
C LEU A 193 11.29 -12.47 -16.58
N THR A 194 12.20 -12.72 -15.64
CA THR A 194 11.98 -13.70 -14.57
C THR A 194 10.72 -13.39 -13.74
N LEU A 195 10.44 -12.11 -13.50
CA LEU A 195 9.25 -11.70 -12.75
C LEU A 195 7.97 -11.94 -13.57
N GLU A 196 7.99 -11.62 -14.87
CA GLU A 196 6.90 -11.89 -15.81
C GLU A 196 6.64 -13.38 -15.93
N ASP A 197 7.68 -14.19 -16.08
CA ASP A 197 7.58 -15.65 -16.12
C ASP A 197 6.98 -16.19 -14.82
N SER A 198 7.45 -15.70 -13.66
CA SER A 198 6.91 -16.10 -12.36
C SER A 198 5.43 -15.76 -12.24
N TRP A 199 5.01 -14.63 -12.79
CA TRP A 199 3.62 -14.22 -12.81
C TRP A 199 2.79 -15.09 -13.74
N ASN A 200 3.25 -15.33 -14.96
CA ASN A 200 2.52 -16.09 -15.98
C ASN A 200 2.42 -17.57 -15.63
N ASN A 201 3.52 -18.17 -15.14
CA ASN A 201 3.58 -19.57 -14.76
C ASN A 201 2.91 -19.89 -13.43
N SER A 202 2.59 -18.87 -12.62
CA SER A 202 1.76 -19.03 -11.43
C SER A 202 0.27 -19.12 -11.74
N SER A 203 -0.09 -19.62 -12.94
CA SER A 203 -1.46 -19.93 -13.28
C SER A 203 -2.02 -20.96 -12.31
N THR A 204 -3.26 -20.77 -11.93
CA THR A 204 -4.03 -21.72 -11.15
C THR A 204 -4.19 -23.01 -11.93
N PRO A 205 -3.94 -24.17 -11.33
CA PRO A 205 -4.38 -25.43 -11.92
C PRO A 205 -5.87 -25.41 -12.16
#